data_fbbe712a358bb8dc23539ad703624a50
#
_entry.id   fbbe712a358bb8dc23539ad703624a50
#
_cell.length_a   1.000
_cell.length_b   1.000
_cell.length_c   1.000
_cell.angle_alpha   90.00
_cell.angle_beta   90.00
_cell.angle_gamma   90.00
#
_symmetry.space_group_name_H-M   'P 1'
#
loop_
_entity.id
_entity.type
_entity.pdbx_description
1 polymer ?
#
loop_
_entity_poly.entity_id
_entity_poly.type
_entity_poly.pdbx_seq_one_letter_code
_entity_poly.pdbx_strand_id
1 'polypeptide(L)'
;MRKSWLIGAILILAGCAGLPQHVKKYPSFALQSPQDTELARSVAASEDGSSKNLSGVRLLASGEEAFDSLIALADHAQRTLDLQYYIIHQDESARILLDHVREAADRGVRVRVLVDDLNTAGEDRRFLHLGHHVNIEVRVFNPFPGGRSATWSRILTSISDIPRINHRMHNKLFVADNELAITGGRNIGDEYFTLDKRSNFIDLDVVVAGPVVA
;
A
#
# COMPACT_ATOMS: atom_id res chain seq x y z
N MET A 1 -44.24 24.87 -12.71
CA MET A 1 -43.14 24.07 -13.26
C MET A 1 -41.73 24.67 -13.03
N ARG A 2 -41.51 25.98 -13.05
CA ARG A 2 -40.15 26.58 -12.81
C ARG A 2 -39.59 26.38 -11.39
N LYS A 3 -40.41 26.29 -10.35
CA LYS A 3 -39.97 26.12 -8.95
C LYS A 3 -39.44 24.70 -8.65
N SER A 4 -39.94 23.69 -9.36
CA SER A 4 -39.48 22.29 -9.18
C SER A 4 -38.05 22.05 -9.71
N TRP A 5 -37.65 22.79 -10.76
CA TRP A 5 -36.29 22.70 -11.31
C TRP A 5 -35.26 23.37 -10.40
N LEU A 6 -35.63 24.43 -9.69
CA LEU A 6 -34.74 25.09 -8.72
C LEU A 6 -34.51 24.22 -7.49
N ILE A 7 -35.49 23.47 -7.01
CA ILE A 7 -35.35 22.55 -5.88
C ILE A 7 -34.47 21.36 -6.28
N GLY A 8 -34.63 20.83 -7.48
CA GLY A 8 -33.76 19.78 -8.01
C GLY A 8 -32.30 20.22 -8.15
N ALA A 9 -32.04 21.44 -8.62
CA ALA A 9 -30.71 22.01 -8.72
C ALA A 9 -30.05 22.25 -7.35
N ILE A 10 -30.80 22.67 -6.33
CA ILE A 10 -30.31 22.88 -4.96
C ILE A 10 -29.98 21.55 -4.29
N LEU A 11 -30.74 20.48 -4.54
CA LEU A 11 -30.44 19.13 -4.01
C LEU A 11 -29.18 18.53 -4.64
N ILE A 12 -28.87 18.82 -5.90
CA ILE A 12 -27.64 18.41 -6.57
C ILE A 12 -26.41 19.12 -5.96
N LEU A 13 -26.54 20.38 -5.59
CA LEU A 13 -25.46 21.17 -4.98
C LEU A 13 -25.20 20.77 -3.52
N ALA A 14 -26.19 20.26 -2.81
CA ALA A 14 -26.02 19.78 -1.42
C ALA A 14 -25.24 18.44 -1.33
N GLY A 15 -25.02 17.74 -2.44
CA GLY A 15 -24.30 16.49 -2.51
C GLY A 15 -22.76 16.60 -2.54
N CYS A 16 -22.20 17.80 -2.58
CA CYS A 16 -20.75 18.03 -2.49
C CYS A 16 -20.28 18.02 -1.02
N ALA A 17 -20.43 16.88 -0.34
CA ALA A 17 -19.74 16.68 0.93
C ALA A 17 -18.23 16.59 0.64
N GLY A 18 -17.48 17.66 0.96
CA GLY A 18 -16.02 17.63 0.89
C GLY A 18 -15.42 16.55 1.80
N LEU A 19 -14.12 16.34 1.68
CA LEU A 19 -13.41 15.41 2.57
C LEU A 19 -13.62 15.80 4.05
N PRO A 20 -13.70 14.83 4.96
CA PRO A 20 -13.78 15.12 6.40
C PRO A 20 -12.59 15.97 6.86
N GLN A 21 -12.86 17.16 7.42
CA GLN A 21 -11.79 18.09 7.82
C GLN A 21 -11.13 17.69 9.15
N HIS A 22 -11.80 16.90 9.97
CA HIS A 22 -11.33 16.50 11.30
C HIS A 22 -11.21 14.99 11.43
N VAL A 23 -10.31 14.39 10.63
CA VAL A 23 -9.96 12.97 10.79
C VAL A 23 -8.93 12.87 11.92
N LYS A 24 -9.28 12.14 12.98
CA LYS A 24 -8.37 11.89 14.09
C LYS A 24 -7.23 11.00 13.59
N LYS A 25 -6.03 11.56 13.55
CA LYS A 25 -4.81 10.83 13.18
C LYS A 25 -4.04 10.50 14.45
N TYR A 26 -3.78 9.23 14.66
CA TYR A 26 -2.89 8.79 15.73
C TYR A 26 -1.46 8.75 15.17
N PRO A 27 -0.47 9.37 15.85
CA PRO A 27 0.92 9.26 15.44
C PRO A 27 1.37 7.79 15.52
N SER A 28 2.09 7.35 14.53
CA SER A 28 2.78 6.05 14.55
C SER A 28 4.20 6.23 14.01
N PHE A 29 5.13 5.46 14.56
CA PHE A 29 6.55 5.61 14.28
C PHE A 29 7.12 4.31 13.71
N ALA A 30 8.24 4.39 12.99
CA ALA A 30 9.02 3.23 12.58
C ALA A 30 9.50 2.44 13.82
N LEU A 31 9.81 1.17 13.63
CA LEU A 31 10.39 0.34 14.69
C LEU A 31 11.77 0.88 15.06
N GLN A 32 11.97 1.23 16.32
CA GLN A 32 13.23 1.87 16.77
C GLN A 32 14.34 0.86 17.07
N SER A 33 14.00 -0.39 17.37
CA SER A 33 14.95 -1.42 17.79
C SER A 33 14.62 -2.76 17.10
N PRO A 34 15.00 -2.92 15.83
CA PRO A 34 14.69 -4.13 15.06
C PRO A 34 15.63 -5.32 15.37
N GLN A 35 16.72 -5.11 16.13
CA GLN A 35 17.85 -6.04 16.30
C GLN A 35 17.48 -7.38 16.93
N ASP A 36 16.34 -7.48 17.59
CA ASP A 36 15.82 -8.69 18.21
C ASP A 36 14.96 -9.56 17.27
N THR A 37 14.73 -9.10 16.03
CA THR A 37 13.94 -9.84 15.05
C THR A 37 14.77 -10.91 14.31
N GLU A 38 14.08 -11.88 13.71
CA GLU A 38 14.72 -12.90 12.86
C GLU A 38 15.36 -12.26 11.63
N LEU A 39 14.66 -11.32 10.99
CA LEU A 39 15.17 -10.62 9.82
C LEU A 39 16.44 -9.84 10.14
N ALA A 40 16.49 -9.15 11.28
CA ALA A 40 17.70 -8.45 11.73
C ALA A 40 18.89 -9.41 11.95
N ARG A 41 18.63 -10.57 12.59
CA ARG A 41 19.68 -11.59 12.75
C ARG A 41 20.17 -12.14 11.42
N SER A 42 19.28 -12.33 10.46
CA SER A 42 19.62 -12.81 9.11
C SER A 42 20.46 -11.80 8.35
N VAL A 43 20.12 -10.52 8.44
CA VAL A 43 20.91 -9.42 7.86
C VAL A 43 22.30 -9.37 8.51
N ALA A 44 22.36 -9.35 9.83
CA ALA A 44 23.64 -9.32 10.56
C ALA A 44 24.53 -10.54 10.26
N ALA A 45 23.96 -11.73 10.07
CA ALA A 45 24.68 -12.92 9.68
C ALA A 45 25.23 -12.87 8.24
N SER A 46 24.67 -12.04 7.40
CA SER A 46 25.09 -11.85 6.00
C SER A 46 26.17 -10.77 5.86
N GLU A 47 26.40 -9.96 6.89
CA GLU A 47 27.42 -8.92 6.91
C GLU A 47 28.80 -9.53 7.12
N ASP A 48 29.74 -9.15 6.27
CA ASP A 48 31.16 -9.33 6.56
C ASP A 48 31.71 -8.10 7.32
N GLY A 49 32.85 -8.26 7.95
CA GLY A 49 33.44 -7.15 8.75
C GLY A 49 33.76 -5.89 7.96
N SER A 50 33.78 -5.95 6.61
CA SER A 50 34.05 -4.83 5.71
C SER A 50 32.77 -4.07 5.29
N SER A 51 31.61 -4.70 5.37
CA SER A 51 30.30 -4.14 4.97
C SER A 51 29.53 -3.47 6.11
N LYS A 52 30.09 -3.44 7.30
CA LYS A 52 29.47 -2.80 8.45
C LYS A 52 29.13 -1.33 8.16
N ASN A 53 27.86 -0.96 8.31
CA ASN A 53 27.28 0.34 7.96
C ASN A 53 27.03 0.57 6.44
N LEU A 54 27.19 -0.44 5.61
CA LEU A 54 26.74 -0.39 4.21
C LEU A 54 25.34 -0.99 4.10
N SER A 55 24.63 -0.58 3.08
CA SER A 55 23.36 -1.21 2.70
C SER A 55 23.59 -2.20 1.59
N GLY A 56 23.00 -3.40 1.73
CA GLY A 56 23.00 -4.42 0.69
C GLY A 56 21.81 -4.26 -0.24
N VAL A 57 22.01 -4.52 -1.53
CA VAL A 57 20.94 -4.49 -2.54
C VAL A 57 21.03 -5.74 -3.40
N ARG A 58 19.94 -6.47 -3.57
CA ARG A 58 19.83 -7.61 -4.47
C ARG A 58 18.69 -7.39 -5.47
N LEU A 59 18.97 -7.57 -6.74
CA LEU A 59 17.97 -7.47 -7.80
C LEU A 59 16.99 -8.65 -7.76
N LEU A 60 15.70 -8.36 -7.90
CA LEU A 60 14.61 -9.31 -8.10
C LEU A 60 14.19 -9.22 -9.58
N ALA A 61 14.81 -10.05 -10.41
CA ALA A 61 14.72 -9.92 -11.85
C ALA A 61 13.39 -10.42 -12.44
N SER A 62 12.73 -11.41 -11.79
CA SER A 62 11.46 -11.95 -12.26
C SER A 62 10.29 -11.54 -11.36
N GLY A 63 9.07 -11.59 -11.93
CA GLY A 63 7.84 -11.38 -11.17
C GLY A 63 7.64 -12.45 -10.09
N GLU A 64 7.95 -13.71 -10.41
CA GLU A 64 7.87 -14.83 -9.47
C GLU A 64 8.81 -14.61 -8.27
N GLU A 65 10.10 -14.32 -8.52
CA GLU A 65 11.06 -14.04 -7.44
C GLU A 65 10.63 -12.85 -6.58
N ALA A 66 10.10 -11.80 -7.20
CA ALA A 66 9.61 -10.64 -6.47
C ALA A 66 8.40 -11.00 -5.59
N PHE A 67 7.45 -11.79 -6.11
CA PHE A 67 6.27 -12.20 -5.37
C PHE A 67 6.61 -13.11 -4.19
N ASP A 68 7.43 -14.13 -4.42
CA ASP A 68 7.91 -15.04 -3.37
C ASP A 68 8.67 -14.28 -2.27
N SER A 69 9.45 -13.26 -2.65
CA SER A 69 10.15 -12.42 -1.69
C SER A 69 9.20 -11.57 -0.85
N LEU A 70 8.11 -11.04 -1.42
CA LEU A 70 7.09 -10.30 -0.66
C LEU A 70 6.39 -11.21 0.36
N ILE A 71 6.02 -12.44 -0.06
CA ILE A 71 5.42 -13.44 0.81
C ILE A 71 6.38 -13.82 1.94
N ALA A 72 7.65 -14.10 1.61
CA ALA A 72 8.66 -14.45 2.61
C ALA A 72 8.83 -13.33 3.65
N LEU A 73 8.86 -12.06 3.24
CA LEU A 73 8.94 -10.95 4.20
C LEU A 73 7.70 -10.86 5.08
N ALA A 74 6.49 -11.10 4.54
CA ALA A 74 5.27 -11.14 5.34
C ALA A 74 5.30 -12.27 6.37
N ASP A 75 5.77 -13.46 5.98
CA ASP A 75 5.80 -14.64 6.83
C ASP A 75 6.84 -14.54 7.96
N HIS A 76 8.00 -13.93 7.68
CA HIS A 76 9.10 -13.79 8.63
C HIS A 76 9.07 -12.51 9.46
N ALA A 77 8.19 -11.56 9.13
CA ALA A 77 8.01 -10.36 9.95
C ALA A 77 7.52 -10.71 11.36
N GLN A 78 8.16 -10.12 12.37
CA GLN A 78 7.88 -10.36 13.78
C GLN A 78 7.32 -9.14 14.53
N ARG A 79 7.57 -7.93 14.05
CA ARG A 79 7.21 -6.68 14.73
C ARG A 79 6.39 -5.74 13.87
N THR A 80 6.83 -5.46 12.64
CA THR A 80 6.19 -4.48 11.77
C THR A 80 6.20 -4.87 10.30
N LEU A 81 5.11 -4.52 9.60
CA LEU A 81 5.01 -4.50 8.14
C LEU A 81 4.49 -3.13 7.71
N ASP A 82 5.21 -2.46 6.84
CA ASP A 82 4.84 -1.17 6.28
C ASP A 82 4.77 -1.25 4.75
N LEU A 83 3.57 -1.06 4.20
CA LEU A 83 3.27 -1.18 2.78
C LEU A 83 2.86 0.17 2.22
N GLN A 84 3.49 0.59 1.10
CA GLN A 84 3.08 1.77 0.33
C GLN A 84 2.96 1.38 -1.14
N TYR A 85 1.75 1.42 -1.69
CA TYR A 85 1.50 1.03 -3.06
C TYR A 85 0.60 2.02 -3.80
N TYR A 86 0.94 2.26 -5.06
CA TYR A 86 0.12 3.04 -5.95
C TYR A 86 -1.12 2.25 -6.39
N ILE A 87 -0.96 0.95 -6.68
CA ILE A 87 -2.03 0.05 -7.09
C ILE A 87 -1.95 -1.24 -6.25
N ILE A 88 -3.12 -1.68 -5.77
CA ILE A 88 -3.36 -3.04 -5.26
C ILE A 88 -4.65 -3.52 -5.94
N HIS A 89 -4.55 -4.45 -6.88
CA HIS A 89 -5.69 -4.97 -7.63
C HIS A 89 -6.56 -5.97 -6.84
N GLN A 90 -7.77 -6.28 -7.37
CA GLN A 90 -8.64 -7.34 -6.83
C GLN A 90 -8.45 -8.63 -7.63
N ASP A 91 -7.26 -9.19 -7.57
CA ASP A 91 -6.88 -10.40 -8.28
C ASP A 91 -6.22 -11.42 -7.36
N GLU A 92 -5.73 -12.49 -7.92
CA GLU A 92 -5.22 -13.64 -7.17
C GLU A 92 -3.93 -13.30 -6.41
N SER A 93 -2.98 -12.62 -7.04
CA SER A 93 -1.73 -12.22 -6.40
C SER A 93 -1.97 -11.30 -5.20
N ALA A 94 -2.84 -10.31 -5.37
CA ALA A 94 -3.18 -9.41 -4.28
C ALA A 94 -3.95 -10.12 -3.16
N ARG A 95 -4.81 -11.10 -3.49
CA ARG A 95 -5.51 -11.90 -2.47
C ARG A 95 -4.51 -12.72 -1.65
N ILE A 96 -3.61 -13.45 -2.32
CA ILE A 96 -2.60 -14.28 -1.66
C ILE A 96 -1.71 -13.42 -0.75
N LEU A 97 -1.12 -12.35 -1.27
CA LEU A 97 -0.23 -11.48 -0.48
C LEU A 97 -0.95 -10.88 0.73
N LEU A 98 -2.18 -10.39 0.58
CA LEU A 98 -2.91 -9.80 1.70
C LEU A 98 -3.39 -10.84 2.73
N ASP A 99 -3.58 -12.11 2.34
CA ASP A 99 -3.80 -13.19 3.28
C ASP A 99 -2.55 -13.41 4.16
N HIS A 100 -1.34 -13.47 3.59
CA HIS A 100 -0.08 -13.53 4.36
C HIS A 100 0.15 -12.30 5.25
N VAL A 101 -0.17 -11.11 4.76
CA VAL A 101 -0.10 -9.87 5.56
C VAL A 101 -1.06 -9.93 6.74
N ARG A 102 -2.26 -10.48 6.56
CA ARG A 102 -3.24 -10.69 7.63
C ARG A 102 -2.75 -11.73 8.63
N GLU A 103 -2.20 -12.85 8.16
CA GLU A 103 -1.60 -13.87 9.03
C GLU A 103 -0.45 -13.29 9.87
N ALA A 104 0.37 -12.39 9.30
CA ALA A 104 1.35 -11.65 10.07
C ALA A 104 0.69 -10.81 11.18
N ALA A 105 -0.39 -10.11 10.87
CA ALA A 105 -1.15 -9.35 11.86
C ALA A 105 -1.78 -10.24 12.93
N ASP A 106 -2.28 -11.45 12.58
CA ASP A 106 -2.78 -12.45 13.51
C ASP A 106 -1.68 -12.94 14.48
N ARG A 107 -0.40 -12.97 14.03
CA ARG A 107 0.76 -13.24 14.88
C ARG A 107 1.14 -12.07 15.79
N GLY A 108 0.49 -10.93 15.67
CA GLY A 108 0.74 -9.72 16.48
C GLY A 108 1.64 -8.68 15.80
N VAL A 109 2.00 -8.88 14.53
CA VAL A 109 2.75 -7.88 13.74
C VAL A 109 1.89 -6.64 13.51
N ARG A 110 2.44 -5.45 13.77
CA ARG A 110 1.79 -4.19 13.44
C ARG A 110 1.90 -3.93 11.94
N VAL A 111 0.78 -3.85 11.26
CA VAL A 111 0.72 -3.61 9.82
C VAL A 111 0.21 -2.20 9.52
N ARG A 112 0.88 -1.48 8.61
CA ARG A 112 0.43 -0.21 8.06
C ARG A 112 0.38 -0.32 6.55
N VAL A 113 -0.77 -0.01 5.97
CA VAL A 113 -0.97 0.01 4.52
C VAL A 113 -1.35 1.42 4.09
N LEU A 114 -0.54 2.01 3.22
CA LEU A 114 -0.83 3.28 2.56
C LEU A 114 -1.04 3.02 1.06
N VAL A 115 -2.24 3.33 0.56
CA VAL A 115 -2.61 3.12 -0.85
C VAL A 115 -3.06 4.44 -1.48
N ASP A 116 -2.70 4.66 -2.74
CA ASP A 116 -3.18 5.84 -3.49
C ASP A 116 -4.64 5.67 -3.89
N ASP A 117 -5.46 6.71 -3.73
CA ASP A 117 -6.91 6.64 -4.00
C ASP A 117 -7.27 6.57 -5.49
N LEU A 118 -6.34 6.83 -6.41
CA LEU A 118 -6.67 6.87 -7.84
C LEU A 118 -7.24 5.53 -8.33
N ASN A 119 -6.64 4.44 -7.89
CA ASN A 119 -6.98 3.08 -8.33
C ASN A 119 -7.80 2.28 -7.30
N THR A 120 -8.37 2.94 -6.28
CA THR A 120 -9.19 2.27 -5.25
C THR A 120 -10.70 2.39 -5.49
N ALA A 121 -11.14 2.80 -6.68
CA ALA A 121 -12.57 2.89 -7.01
C ALA A 121 -13.24 1.51 -6.91
N GLY A 122 -14.24 1.39 -6.02
CA GLY A 122 -14.93 0.11 -5.78
C GLY A 122 -14.24 -0.83 -4.78
N GLU A 123 -13.02 -0.51 -4.32
CA GLU A 123 -12.21 -1.35 -3.41
C GLU A 123 -12.51 -1.12 -1.93
N ASP A 124 -13.39 -0.19 -1.58
CA ASP A 124 -13.64 0.22 -0.18
C ASP A 124 -13.93 -0.96 0.74
N ARG A 125 -14.72 -1.93 0.28
CA ARG A 125 -15.10 -3.09 1.10
C ARG A 125 -13.89 -3.92 1.53
N ARG A 126 -12.96 -4.13 0.63
CA ARG A 126 -11.74 -4.92 0.88
C ARG A 126 -10.81 -4.22 1.86
N PHE A 127 -10.54 -2.93 1.64
CA PHE A 127 -9.70 -2.16 2.56
C PHE A 127 -10.35 -1.96 3.93
N LEU A 128 -11.68 -1.82 3.97
CA LEU A 128 -12.42 -1.81 5.24
C LEU A 128 -12.30 -3.16 5.96
N HIS A 129 -12.44 -4.27 5.24
CA HIS A 129 -12.29 -5.61 5.84
C HIS A 129 -10.89 -5.82 6.39
N LEU A 130 -9.86 -5.43 5.66
CA LEU A 130 -8.47 -5.47 6.14
C LEU A 130 -8.27 -4.57 7.36
N GLY A 131 -8.79 -3.35 7.34
CA GLY A 131 -8.66 -2.36 8.42
C GLY A 131 -9.52 -2.64 9.65
N HIS A 132 -10.40 -3.67 9.64
CA HIS A 132 -11.08 -4.13 10.84
C HIS A 132 -10.18 -4.95 11.78
N HIS A 133 -9.03 -5.42 11.29
CA HIS A 133 -8.09 -6.14 12.13
C HIS A 133 -7.38 -5.19 13.09
N VAL A 134 -7.30 -5.54 14.37
CA VAL A 134 -6.78 -4.67 15.45
C VAL A 134 -5.31 -4.23 15.21
N ASN A 135 -4.53 -5.06 14.52
CA ASN A 135 -3.11 -4.80 14.23
C ASN A 135 -2.88 -4.22 12.83
N ILE A 136 -3.93 -3.94 12.05
CA ILE A 136 -3.80 -3.40 10.68
C ILE A 136 -4.38 -2.00 10.60
N GLU A 137 -3.57 -1.03 10.21
CA GLU A 137 -3.99 0.32 9.89
C GLU A 137 -3.94 0.53 8.38
N VAL A 138 -5.07 0.88 7.76
CA VAL A 138 -5.14 1.23 6.35
C VAL A 138 -5.38 2.73 6.21
N ARG A 139 -4.55 3.40 5.42
CA ARG A 139 -4.71 4.81 5.06
C ARG A 139 -4.74 4.97 3.55
N VAL A 140 -5.55 5.92 3.10
CA VAL A 140 -5.66 6.28 1.70
C VAL A 140 -4.94 7.61 1.47
N PHE A 141 -3.98 7.61 0.54
CA PHE A 141 -3.27 8.81 0.14
C PHE A 141 -4.14 9.64 -0.80
N ASN A 142 -4.24 10.93 -0.51
CA ASN A 142 -4.88 11.94 -1.32
C ASN A 142 -6.28 11.54 -1.87
N PRO A 143 -7.24 11.26 -0.96
CA PRO A 143 -8.54 10.73 -1.32
C PRO A 143 -9.35 11.70 -2.17
N PHE A 144 -10.13 11.17 -3.10
CA PHE A 144 -11.11 11.96 -3.86
C PHE A 144 -12.24 12.43 -2.93
N PRO A 145 -12.78 13.66 -3.13
CA PRO A 145 -13.81 14.21 -2.26
C PRO A 145 -15.14 13.47 -2.34
N GLY A 146 -15.37 12.70 -3.40
CA GLY A 146 -16.60 11.90 -3.58
C GLY A 146 -16.44 10.89 -4.71
N GLY A 147 -17.56 10.28 -5.11
CA GLY A 147 -17.61 9.41 -6.29
C GLY A 147 -16.90 8.07 -6.14
N ARG A 148 -16.85 7.50 -4.94
CA ARG A 148 -16.10 6.24 -4.68
C ARG A 148 -16.66 5.02 -5.41
N SER A 149 -17.91 5.07 -5.89
CA SER A 149 -18.54 3.96 -6.60
C SER A 149 -18.17 3.83 -8.08
N ALA A 150 -17.72 4.93 -8.72
CA ALA A 150 -17.41 4.93 -10.14
C ALA A 150 -16.39 6.03 -10.52
N THR A 151 -15.52 5.74 -11.47
CA THR A 151 -14.47 6.68 -11.92
C THR A 151 -15.04 8.00 -12.45
N TRP A 152 -16.14 7.96 -13.21
CA TRP A 152 -16.76 9.19 -13.76
C TRP A 152 -17.30 10.12 -12.67
N SER A 153 -17.85 9.58 -11.58
CA SER A 153 -18.34 10.38 -10.46
C SER A 153 -17.19 11.01 -9.65
N ARG A 154 -16.03 10.34 -9.58
CA ARG A 154 -14.80 10.92 -9.03
C ARG A 154 -14.36 12.16 -9.82
N ILE A 155 -14.34 12.06 -11.15
CA ILE A 155 -13.98 13.18 -12.05
C ILE A 155 -14.91 14.37 -11.82
N LEU A 156 -16.22 14.16 -11.82
CA LEU A 156 -17.20 15.23 -11.65
C LEU A 156 -17.08 15.94 -10.29
N THR A 157 -16.88 15.19 -9.21
CA THR A 157 -16.74 15.75 -7.85
C THR A 157 -15.40 16.43 -7.61
N SER A 158 -14.44 16.28 -8.53
CA SER A 158 -13.05 16.71 -8.36
C SER A 158 -12.67 17.91 -9.24
N ILE A 159 -13.58 18.43 -10.06
CA ILE A 159 -13.29 19.53 -11.01
C ILE A 159 -12.73 20.77 -10.31
N SER A 160 -13.19 21.07 -9.09
CA SER A 160 -12.71 22.21 -8.30
C SER A 160 -11.36 21.94 -7.58
N ASP A 161 -10.84 20.71 -7.62
CA ASP A 161 -9.70 20.29 -6.81
C ASP A 161 -8.60 19.58 -7.63
N ILE A 162 -8.61 19.81 -8.95
CA ILE A 162 -7.64 19.21 -9.89
C ILE A 162 -6.17 19.38 -9.45
N PRO A 163 -5.72 20.55 -8.97
CA PRO A 163 -4.31 20.68 -8.56
C PRO A 163 -3.92 19.72 -7.44
N ARG A 164 -4.80 19.50 -6.46
CA ARG A 164 -4.54 18.57 -5.36
C ARG A 164 -4.56 17.13 -5.85
N ILE A 165 -5.61 16.73 -6.58
CA ILE A 165 -5.78 15.33 -6.99
C ILE A 165 -4.74 14.85 -8.01
N ASN A 166 -4.00 15.76 -8.67
CA ASN A 166 -2.87 15.39 -9.52
C ASN A 166 -1.62 14.94 -8.75
N HIS A 167 -1.54 15.21 -7.45
CA HIS A 167 -0.46 14.70 -6.62
C HIS A 167 -0.74 13.25 -6.24
N ARG A 168 -0.12 12.31 -6.95
CA ARG A 168 -0.28 10.86 -6.71
C ARG A 168 0.96 10.28 -6.05
N MET A 169 0.76 9.30 -5.18
CA MET A 169 1.84 8.54 -4.56
C MET A 169 2.18 7.34 -5.45
N HIS A 170 3.25 7.44 -6.23
CA HIS A 170 3.67 6.35 -7.14
C HIS A 170 4.66 5.37 -6.48
N ASN A 171 4.63 5.27 -5.15
CA ASN A 171 5.51 4.38 -4.38
C ASN A 171 5.10 2.92 -4.55
N LYS A 172 6.09 2.03 -4.51
CA LYS A 172 5.97 0.59 -4.35
C LYS A 172 7.02 0.19 -3.33
N LEU A 173 6.61 0.03 -2.10
CA LEU A 173 7.49 -0.22 -0.98
C LEU A 173 6.84 -1.21 -0.02
N PHE A 174 7.60 -2.21 0.38
CA PHE A 174 7.24 -3.21 1.37
C PHE A 174 8.38 -3.35 2.36
N VAL A 175 8.16 -2.98 3.60
CA VAL A 175 9.20 -2.99 4.65
C VAL A 175 8.79 -3.95 5.75
N ALA A 176 9.68 -4.87 6.09
CA ALA A 176 9.52 -5.83 7.18
C ALA A 176 10.51 -5.53 8.30
N ASP A 177 9.99 -5.38 9.52
CA ASP A 177 10.73 -5.15 10.76
C ASP A 177 11.73 -3.99 10.73
N ASN A 178 11.58 -3.07 9.77
CA ASN A 178 12.53 -1.96 9.54
C ASN A 178 13.97 -2.43 9.25
N GLU A 179 14.13 -3.65 8.72
CA GLU A 179 15.41 -4.32 8.44
C GLU A 179 15.56 -4.71 6.96
N LEU A 180 14.47 -5.22 6.36
CA LEU A 180 14.43 -5.56 4.96
C LEU A 180 13.32 -4.81 4.25
N ALA A 181 13.62 -4.32 3.06
CA ALA A 181 12.64 -3.67 2.21
C ALA A 181 12.67 -4.23 0.79
N ILE A 182 11.51 -4.27 0.14
CA ILE A 182 11.40 -4.47 -1.30
C ILE A 182 10.83 -3.19 -1.89
N THR A 183 11.49 -2.68 -2.93
CA THR A 183 11.03 -1.51 -3.68
C THR A 183 11.37 -1.66 -5.16
N GLY A 184 10.62 -0.97 -6.02
CA GLY A 184 10.85 -1.02 -7.46
C GLY A 184 9.68 -0.51 -8.27
N GLY A 185 9.40 -1.15 -9.40
CA GLY A 185 8.35 -0.74 -10.32
C GLY A 185 7.05 -1.54 -10.21
N ARG A 186 7.05 -2.73 -9.58
CA ARG A 186 5.88 -3.61 -9.52
C ARG A 186 4.85 -3.12 -8.51
N ASN A 187 3.61 -2.96 -8.97
CA ASN A 187 2.45 -2.87 -8.06
C ASN A 187 1.99 -4.28 -7.66
N ILE A 188 0.90 -4.36 -6.87
CA ILE A 188 0.30 -5.63 -6.50
C ILE A 188 -0.83 -5.95 -7.48
N GLY A 189 -0.59 -6.91 -8.34
CA GLY A 189 -1.51 -7.36 -9.39
C GLY A 189 -0.93 -8.49 -10.24
N ASP A 190 -1.79 -9.35 -10.78
CA ASP A 190 -1.41 -10.56 -11.51
C ASP A 190 -0.47 -10.26 -12.69
N GLU A 191 -0.68 -9.13 -13.37
CA GLU A 191 0.14 -8.70 -14.51
C GLU A 191 1.58 -8.33 -14.13
N TYR A 192 1.85 -8.01 -12.86
CA TYR A 192 3.20 -7.71 -12.37
C TYR A 192 3.97 -8.96 -11.95
N PHE A 193 3.27 -10.05 -11.66
CA PHE A 193 3.86 -11.30 -11.14
C PHE A 193 3.77 -12.48 -12.10
N THR A 194 3.53 -12.21 -13.38
CA THR A 194 3.48 -13.21 -14.45
C THR A 194 2.28 -14.18 -14.32
N LEU A 195 1.23 -13.76 -13.63
CA LEU A 195 0.03 -14.56 -13.41
C LEU A 195 -1.14 -14.20 -14.35
N ASP A 196 -1.12 -13.05 -15.03
CA ASP A 196 -2.17 -12.67 -15.99
C ASP A 196 -2.00 -13.48 -17.29
N LYS A 197 -3.12 -14.02 -17.78
CA LYS A 197 -3.16 -14.86 -18.99
C LYS A 197 -3.09 -14.07 -20.29
N ARG A 198 -3.28 -12.75 -20.24
CA ARG A 198 -3.38 -11.89 -21.43
C ARG A 198 -2.16 -11.01 -21.64
N SER A 199 -1.62 -10.48 -20.56
CA SER A 199 -0.53 -9.51 -20.64
C SER A 199 0.19 -9.43 -19.29
N ASN A 200 1.52 -9.47 -19.32
CA ASN A 200 2.34 -9.28 -18.13
C ASN A 200 3.32 -8.13 -18.35
N PHE A 201 3.52 -7.32 -17.31
CA PHE A 201 4.51 -6.25 -17.35
C PHE A 201 5.91 -6.78 -17.07
N ILE A 202 6.89 -6.18 -17.74
CA ILE A 202 8.31 -6.38 -17.41
C ILE A 202 8.72 -5.21 -16.52
N ASP A 203 9.13 -5.52 -15.31
CA ASP A 203 9.54 -4.52 -14.33
C ASP A 203 10.65 -5.08 -13.43
N LEU A 204 11.28 -4.23 -12.64
CA LEU A 204 12.38 -4.59 -11.76
C LEU A 204 12.10 -4.13 -10.33
N ASP A 205 12.37 -5.01 -9.38
CA ASP A 205 12.41 -4.68 -7.97
C ASP A 205 13.77 -5.04 -7.37
N VAL A 206 14.03 -4.52 -6.21
CA VAL A 206 15.19 -4.84 -5.39
C VAL A 206 14.77 -5.15 -3.98
N VAL A 207 15.42 -6.15 -3.37
CA VAL A 207 15.43 -6.28 -1.93
C VAL A 207 16.62 -5.51 -1.37
N VAL A 208 16.38 -4.78 -0.31
CA VAL A 208 17.34 -3.88 0.33
C VAL A 208 17.45 -4.22 1.81
N ALA A 209 18.67 -4.21 2.34
CA ALA A 209 18.97 -4.46 3.75
C ALA A 209 19.93 -3.40 4.31
N GLY A 210 19.93 -3.25 5.62
CA GLY A 210 20.88 -2.39 6.32
C GLY A 210 20.39 -0.95 6.50
N PRO A 211 21.30 0.01 6.78
CA PRO A 211 20.96 1.35 7.26
C PRO A 211 19.99 2.17 6.42
N VAL A 212 19.88 1.89 5.11
CA VAL A 212 18.95 2.62 4.21
C VAL A 212 17.48 2.27 4.48
N VAL A 213 17.21 1.15 5.17
CA VAL A 213 15.83 0.70 5.47
C VAL A 213 15.30 1.37 6.74
N ALA A 214 16.16 1.83 7.63
CA ALA A 214 15.86 2.37 8.96
C ALA A 214 15.29 3.80 8.95
#